data_255c40590eb2230fb7a2a84fb1c5f8b6
#
_entry.id   255c40590eb2230fb7a2a84fb1c5f8b6
#
_cell.length_a   1.000
_cell.length_b   1.000
_cell.length_c   1.000
_cell.angle_alpha   90.00
_cell.angle_beta   90.00
_cell.angle_gamma   90.00
#
_symmetry.space_group_name_H-M   'P 1'
#
loop_
_entity.id
_entity.type
_entity.pdbx_description
1 polymer ?
#
loop_
_entity_poly.entity_id
_entity_poly.type
_entity_poly.pdbx_seq_one_letter_code
_entity_poly.pdbx_strand_id
1 'polypeptide(L)'
;AVTGCAESLYRRTCARQPVSLLLVGAVGSGKTTMLRDLCRLLGASHRLTLVDERSEIAAVHHGVPQYDVGLHTDVLDGFPRAEGLLTALRVMTPEVLVCDEIGTEADAQAILGIHGCGVPVIASAHGTSWEDLERRPVLRQLLEQGFCCELSVFEKKEEAVSYAEAKGIGRM
;
A
#
# COMPACT_ATOMS: atom_id res chain seq x y z
N ALA A 1 -9.41 -0.58 -15.87
CA ALA A 1 -8.65 -1.28 -14.83
C ALA A 1 -8.86 -2.79 -15.00
N VAL A 2 -7.82 -3.58 -14.78
CA VAL A 2 -7.92 -5.03 -14.86
C VAL A 2 -8.39 -5.54 -13.51
N THR A 3 -9.67 -5.84 -13.38
CA THR A 3 -10.27 -6.43 -12.18
C THR A 3 -9.70 -7.83 -11.96
N GLY A 4 -9.32 -8.16 -10.72
CA GLY A 4 -8.76 -9.45 -10.34
C GLY A 4 -7.24 -9.56 -10.48
N CYS A 5 -6.54 -8.49 -10.90
CA CYS A 5 -5.08 -8.54 -11.03
C CYS A 5 -4.36 -8.69 -9.68
N ALA A 6 -4.95 -8.24 -8.59
CA ALA A 6 -4.41 -8.34 -7.24
C ALA A 6 -4.91 -9.57 -6.45
N GLU A 7 -5.77 -10.42 -7.03
CA GLU A 7 -6.40 -11.53 -6.30
C GLU A 7 -5.39 -12.51 -5.70
N SER A 8 -4.36 -12.88 -6.47
CA SER A 8 -3.30 -13.76 -5.99
C SER A 8 -2.53 -13.14 -4.81
N LEU A 9 -2.16 -11.87 -4.92
CA LEU A 9 -1.48 -11.13 -3.86
C LEU A 9 -2.37 -11.02 -2.62
N TYR A 10 -3.63 -10.62 -2.79
CA TYR A 10 -4.61 -10.53 -1.71
C TYR A 10 -4.74 -11.85 -0.95
N ARG A 11 -4.88 -12.98 -1.65
CA ARG A 11 -5.00 -14.31 -1.03
C ARG A 11 -3.77 -14.71 -0.23
N ARG A 12 -2.57 -14.35 -0.69
CA ARG A 12 -1.32 -14.67 0.01
C ARG A 12 -1.09 -13.81 1.25
N THR A 13 -1.46 -12.53 1.20
CA THR A 13 -1.06 -11.54 2.19
C THR A 13 -2.19 -11.05 3.08
N CYS A 14 -3.37 -10.81 2.54
CA CYS A 14 -4.43 -10.06 3.21
C CYS A 14 -5.73 -10.85 3.47
N ALA A 15 -5.90 -12.06 2.90
CA ALA A 15 -7.18 -12.78 2.93
C ALA A 15 -7.66 -13.19 4.33
N ARG A 16 -6.73 -13.37 5.29
CA ARG A 16 -7.10 -13.70 6.68
C ARG A 16 -7.21 -12.44 7.52
N GLN A 17 -6.28 -11.54 7.33
CA GLN A 17 -6.19 -10.27 8.05
C GLN A 17 -5.30 -9.34 7.22
N PRO A 18 -5.68 -8.06 7.06
CA PRO A 18 -4.83 -7.11 6.36
C PRO A 18 -3.44 -7.01 6.97
N VAL A 19 -2.42 -6.94 6.14
CA VAL A 19 -1.02 -6.75 6.56
C VAL A 19 -0.45 -5.49 5.93
N SER A 20 0.56 -4.91 6.57
CA SER A 20 1.31 -3.81 5.96
C SER A 20 2.10 -4.31 4.76
N LEU A 21 1.89 -3.67 3.61
CA LEU A 21 2.39 -4.12 2.32
C LEU A 21 2.98 -2.95 1.52
N LEU A 22 4.14 -3.17 0.95
CA LEU A 22 4.79 -2.24 0.04
C LEU A 22 4.82 -2.81 -1.37
N LEU A 23 4.09 -2.18 -2.29
CA LEU A 23 4.12 -2.51 -3.72
C LEU A 23 5.24 -1.72 -4.39
N VAL A 24 6.26 -2.41 -4.88
CA VAL A 24 7.42 -1.76 -5.48
C VAL A 24 7.53 -2.12 -6.96
N GLY A 25 7.88 -1.14 -7.77
CA GLY A 25 8.08 -1.38 -9.20
C GLY A 25 8.44 -0.10 -9.96
N ALA A 26 8.90 -0.27 -11.18
CA ALA A 26 9.22 0.83 -12.09
C ALA A 26 7.98 1.66 -12.44
N VAL A 27 8.19 2.81 -13.07
CA VAL A 27 7.10 3.60 -13.68
C VAL A 27 6.36 2.75 -14.71
N GLY A 28 5.03 2.77 -14.68
CA GLY A 28 4.20 1.99 -15.61
C GLY A 28 4.13 0.49 -15.30
N SER A 29 4.72 -0.01 -14.21
CA SER A 29 4.68 -1.44 -13.83
C SER A 29 3.32 -1.95 -13.31
N GLY A 30 2.28 -1.11 -13.31
CA GLY A 30 0.94 -1.50 -12.89
C GLY A 30 0.66 -1.40 -11.40
N LYS A 31 1.53 -0.77 -10.60
CA LYS A 31 1.34 -0.57 -9.15
C LYS A 31 -0.02 0.06 -8.82
N THR A 32 -0.36 1.17 -9.46
CA THR A 32 -1.64 1.87 -9.27
C THR A 32 -2.84 0.98 -9.60
N THR A 33 -2.74 0.17 -10.66
CA THR A 33 -3.79 -0.79 -11.05
C THR A 33 -3.95 -1.89 -10.01
N MET A 34 -2.84 -2.42 -9.52
CA MET A 34 -2.83 -3.45 -8.47
C MET A 34 -3.34 -2.89 -7.13
N LEU A 35 -2.93 -1.67 -6.77
CA LEU A 35 -3.36 -0.99 -5.55
C LEU A 35 -4.88 -0.73 -5.57
N ARG A 36 -5.43 -0.29 -6.71
CA ARG A 36 -6.87 -0.12 -6.90
C ARG A 36 -7.64 -1.43 -6.71
N ASP A 37 -7.15 -2.52 -7.28
CA ASP A 37 -7.81 -3.83 -7.16
C ASP A 37 -7.69 -4.40 -5.73
N LEU A 38 -6.59 -4.12 -5.03
CA LEU A 38 -6.47 -4.40 -3.58
C LEU A 38 -7.48 -3.60 -2.76
N CYS A 39 -7.67 -2.31 -3.05
CA CYS A 39 -8.72 -1.50 -2.39
C CYS A 39 -10.09 -2.13 -2.58
N ARG A 40 -10.44 -2.53 -3.81
CA ARG A 40 -11.71 -3.20 -4.11
C ARG A 40 -11.89 -4.48 -3.31
N LEU A 41 -10.87 -5.31 -3.21
CA LEU A 41 -10.92 -6.58 -2.47
C LEU A 41 -11.01 -6.37 -0.97
N LEU A 42 -10.20 -5.50 -0.41
CA LEU A 42 -10.18 -5.18 1.02
C LEU A 42 -11.43 -4.39 1.45
N GLY A 43 -11.79 -3.37 0.69
CA GLY A 43 -12.96 -2.52 0.95
C GLY A 43 -14.29 -3.24 0.76
N ALA A 44 -14.30 -4.50 0.30
CA ALA A 44 -15.50 -5.33 0.32
C ALA A 44 -15.87 -5.79 1.74
N SER A 45 -14.92 -5.88 2.66
CA SER A 45 -15.14 -6.45 3.99
C SER A 45 -14.48 -5.70 5.16
N HIS A 46 -13.62 -4.73 4.88
CA HIS A 46 -12.89 -3.95 5.87
C HIS A 46 -13.16 -2.46 5.69
N ARG A 47 -13.19 -1.72 6.80
CA ARG A 47 -13.18 -0.24 6.74
C ARG A 47 -11.80 0.21 6.27
N LEU A 48 -11.74 0.57 5.01
CA LEU A 48 -10.54 1.03 4.35
C LEU A 48 -10.59 2.54 4.19
N THR A 49 -9.48 3.22 4.46
CA THR A 49 -9.33 4.62 4.03
C THR A 49 -8.22 4.71 3.01
N LEU A 50 -8.57 5.23 1.84
CA LEU A 50 -7.64 5.50 0.73
C LEU A 50 -7.25 6.98 0.74
N VAL A 51 -5.97 7.26 0.85
CA VAL A 51 -5.40 8.60 0.65
C VAL A 51 -4.86 8.67 -0.77
N ASP A 52 -5.60 9.35 -1.64
CA ASP A 52 -5.34 9.44 -3.08
C ASP A 52 -4.93 10.87 -3.46
N GLU A 53 -3.66 11.21 -3.22
CA GLU A 53 -3.15 12.57 -3.40
C GLU A 53 -3.29 13.07 -4.84
N ARG A 54 -3.18 12.19 -5.82
CA ARG A 54 -3.22 12.52 -7.25
C ARG A 54 -4.53 12.15 -7.93
N SER A 55 -5.50 11.63 -7.20
CA SER A 55 -6.76 11.12 -7.78
C SER A 55 -6.55 10.04 -8.85
N GLU A 56 -5.50 9.23 -8.71
CA GLU A 56 -5.13 8.22 -9.72
C GLU A 56 -5.74 6.84 -9.42
N ILE A 57 -6.05 6.56 -8.15
CA ILE A 57 -6.59 5.25 -7.72
C ILE A 57 -8.11 5.24 -7.87
N ALA A 58 -8.79 6.13 -7.16
CA ALA A 58 -10.25 6.25 -7.18
C ALA A 58 -10.75 7.07 -8.37
N ALA A 59 -9.92 7.96 -8.92
CA ALA A 59 -10.25 8.91 -9.98
C ALA A 59 -11.55 9.67 -9.64
N VAL A 60 -11.55 10.36 -8.51
CA VAL A 60 -12.75 11.05 -8.01
C VAL A 60 -13.17 12.16 -8.97
N HIS A 61 -14.45 12.17 -9.34
CA HIS A 61 -15.06 13.22 -10.15
C HIS A 61 -16.33 13.73 -9.46
N HIS A 62 -16.38 15.02 -9.17
CA HIS A 62 -17.49 15.63 -8.41
C HIS A 62 -17.81 14.91 -7.09
N GLY A 63 -16.78 14.47 -6.36
CA GLY A 63 -16.93 13.77 -5.08
C GLY A 63 -17.30 12.28 -5.20
N VAL A 64 -17.34 11.72 -6.41
CA VAL A 64 -17.71 10.33 -6.66
C VAL A 64 -16.52 9.57 -7.26
N PRO A 65 -16.06 8.46 -6.63
CA PRO A 65 -15.08 7.57 -7.22
C PRO A 65 -15.56 7.01 -8.56
N GLN A 66 -14.72 7.06 -9.59
CA GLN A 66 -15.03 6.53 -10.92
C GLN A 66 -14.61 5.08 -11.09
N TYR A 67 -13.77 4.59 -10.19
CA TYR A 67 -13.40 3.20 -10.13
C TYR A 67 -13.95 2.55 -8.86
N ASP A 68 -14.20 1.26 -8.95
CA ASP A 68 -14.59 0.45 -7.79
C ASP A 68 -13.37 0.27 -6.87
N VAL A 69 -13.44 0.86 -5.69
CA VAL A 69 -12.43 0.77 -4.62
C VAL A 69 -12.95 0.00 -3.40
N GLY A 70 -14.13 -0.58 -3.51
CA GLY A 70 -14.79 -1.34 -2.45
C GLY A 70 -15.82 -0.53 -1.67
N LEU A 71 -16.87 -1.22 -1.21
CA LEU A 71 -18.07 -0.60 -0.59
C LEU A 71 -17.76 0.13 0.72
N HIS A 72 -16.80 -0.40 1.51
CA HIS A 72 -16.43 0.16 2.82
C HIS A 72 -15.15 1.00 2.76
N THR A 73 -14.94 1.70 1.62
CA THR A 73 -13.77 2.55 1.41
C THR A 73 -14.13 4.02 1.47
N ASP A 74 -13.54 4.72 2.42
CA ASP A 74 -13.52 6.18 2.46
C ASP A 74 -12.34 6.70 1.62
N VAL A 75 -12.55 7.74 0.82
CA VAL A 75 -11.52 8.31 -0.05
C VAL A 75 -11.19 9.74 0.38
N LEU A 76 -9.95 9.99 0.76
CA LEU A 76 -9.38 11.31 0.93
C LEU A 76 -8.68 11.72 -0.38
N ASP A 77 -9.44 12.39 -1.24
CA ASP A 77 -9.01 12.80 -2.56
C ASP A 77 -8.29 14.16 -2.53
N GLY A 78 -7.12 14.24 -3.15
CA GLY A 78 -6.33 15.48 -3.24
C GLY A 78 -5.67 15.92 -1.92
N PHE A 79 -5.68 15.10 -0.88
CA PHE A 79 -4.96 15.38 0.37
C PHE A 79 -3.48 15.12 0.22
N PRO A 80 -2.59 16.00 0.76
CA PRO A 80 -1.19 15.67 0.93
C PRO A 80 -1.04 14.38 1.72
N ARG A 81 -0.22 13.45 1.25
CA ARG A 81 -0.23 12.05 1.72
C ARG A 81 0.01 11.92 3.23
N ALA A 82 1.08 12.49 3.76
CA ALA A 82 1.40 12.39 5.18
C ALA A 82 0.29 12.99 6.06
N GLU A 83 -0.28 14.13 5.67
CA GLU A 83 -1.38 14.78 6.38
C GLU A 83 -2.68 13.97 6.29
N GLY A 84 -3.00 13.47 5.10
CA GLY A 84 -4.17 12.62 4.85
C GLY A 84 -4.12 11.33 5.68
N LEU A 85 -2.98 10.67 5.73
CA LEU A 85 -2.77 9.46 6.54
C LEU A 85 -3.00 9.71 8.03
N LEU A 86 -2.43 10.78 8.58
CA LEU A 86 -2.62 11.13 10.00
C LEU A 86 -4.05 11.56 10.30
N THR A 87 -4.69 12.26 9.38
CA THR A 87 -6.11 12.64 9.50
C THR A 87 -7.00 11.40 9.46
N ALA A 88 -6.78 10.49 8.53
CA ALA A 88 -7.51 9.24 8.41
C ALA A 88 -7.46 8.42 9.71
N LEU A 89 -6.26 8.25 10.26
CA LEU A 89 -6.07 7.52 11.52
C LEU A 89 -6.89 8.11 12.68
N ARG A 90 -6.93 9.44 12.78
CA ARG A 90 -7.58 10.14 13.91
C ARG A 90 -9.09 10.21 13.79
N VAL A 91 -9.62 10.28 12.58
CA VAL A 91 -11.03 10.64 12.34
C VAL A 91 -11.84 9.47 11.80
N MET A 92 -11.27 8.64 10.95
CA MET A 92 -12.01 7.62 10.18
C MET A 92 -11.97 6.23 10.82
N THR A 93 -11.13 6.02 11.82
CA THR A 93 -10.99 4.71 12.50
C THR A 93 -10.85 3.54 11.53
N PRO A 94 -9.89 3.59 10.59
CA PRO A 94 -9.73 2.57 9.57
C PRO A 94 -9.21 1.26 10.14
N GLU A 95 -9.62 0.14 9.53
CA GLU A 95 -9.01 -1.18 9.75
C GLU A 95 -7.80 -1.40 8.86
N VAL A 96 -7.71 -0.66 7.74
CA VAL A 96 -6.57 -0.64 6.85
C VAL A 96 -6.47 0.72 6.16
N LEU A 97 -5.26 1.23 6.02
CA LEU A 97 -4.96 2.45 5.28
C LEU A 97 -4.25 2.12 3.98
N VAL A 98 -4.62 2.81 2.92
CA VAL A 98 -3.98 2.66 1.62
C VAL A 98 -3.53 4.03 1.12
N CYS A 99 -2.34 4.13 0.59
CA CYS A 99 -1.86 5.34 -0.09
C CYS A 99 -1.02 5.01 -1.32
N ASP A 100 -0.98 5.96 -2.25
CA ASP A 100 -0.12 5.86 -3.42
C ASP A 100 1.31 6.31 -3.09
N GLU A 101 2.20 6.02 -3.94
CA GLU A 101 3.59 6.41 -4.19
C GLU A 101 4.32 7.19 -3.06
N ILE A 102 4.75 6.47 -2.02
CA ILE A 102 5.56 7.05 -0.95
C ILE A 102 6.94 7.47 -1.49
N GLY A 103 7.38 8.67 -1.13
CA GLY A 103 8.64 9.21 -1.63
C GLY A 103 9.38 10.13 -0.67
N THR A 104 8.73 10.61 0.39
CA THR A 104 9.31 11.56 1.32
C THR A 104 9.52 10.95 2.71
N GLU A 105 10.43 11.56 3.48
CA GLU A 105 10.63 11.20 4.89
C GLU A 105 9.35 11.42 5.72
N ALA A 106 8.58 12.46 5.40
CA ALA A 106 7.30 12.74 6.06
C ALA A 106 6.28 11.62 5.83
N ASP A 107 6.23 11.04 4.63
CA ASP A 107 5.37 9.89 4.32
C ASP A 107 5.78 8.68 5.17
N ALA A 108 7.09 8.38 5.23
CA ALA A 108 7.60 7.26 6.02
C ALA A 108 7.29 7.41 7.51
N GLN A 109 7.52 8.58 8.07
CA GLN A 109 7.24 8.83 9.49
C GLN A 109 5.76 8.71 9.82
N ALA A 110 4.87 9.21 8.96
CA ALA A 110 3.44 9.05 9.11
C ALA A 110 3.04 7.56 9.08
N ILE A 111 3.54 6.82 8.09
CA ILE A 111 3.27 5.38 7.92
C ILE A 111 3.79 4.57 9.11
N LEU A 112 5.00 4.82 9.59
CA LEU A 112 5.58 4.14 10.75
C LEU A 112 4.78 4.41 12.03
N GLY A 113 4.34 5.66 12.22
CA GLY A 113 3.48 6.04 13.34
C GLY A 113 2.15 5.28 13.32
N ILE A 114 1.52 5.16 12.16
CA ILE A 114 0.27 4.43 11.95
C ILE A 114 0.46 2.93 12.20
N HIS A 115 1.52 2.35 11.63
CA HIS A 115 1.87 0.96 11.82
C HIS A 115 2.11 0.64 13.30
N GLY A 116 2.78 1.53 14.03
CA GLY A 116 2.97 1.44 15.48
C GLY A 116 1.67 1.48 16.29
N CYS A 117 0.59 2.03 15.74
CA CYS A 117 -0.75 2.00 16.32
C CYS A 117 -1.51 0.70 16.00
N GLY A 118 -0.92 -0.24 15.29
CA GLY A 118 -1.53 -1.52 14.93
C GLY A 118 -2.44 -1.48 13.70
N VAL A 119 -2.47 -0.36 12.96
CA VAL A 119 -3.23 -0.26 11.71
C VAL A 119 -2.31 -0.60 10.54
N PRO A 120 -2.61 -1.64 9.75
CA PRO A 120 -1.83 -1.99 8.58
C PRO A 120 -1.92 -0.90 7.50
N VAL A 121 -0.81 -0.64 6.84
CA VAL A 121 -0.71 0.33 5.75
C VAL A 121 -0.25 -0.37 4.48
N ILE A 122 -1.00 -0.18 3.41
CA ILE A 122 -0.63 -0.64 2.07
C ILE A 122 -0.22 0.57 1.25
N ALA A 123 0.99 0.56 0.73
CA ALA A 123 1.53 1.68 -0.03
C ALA A 123 2.26 1.20 -1.28
N SER A 124 2.43 2.11 -2.25
CA SER A 124 3.31 1.85 -3.37
C SER A 124 4.58 2.71 -3.33
N ALA A 125 5.63 2.24 -3.96
CA ALA A 125 6.88 2.98 -4.11
C ALA A 125 7.56 2.66 -5.45
N HIS A 126 8.41 3.58 -5.91
CA HIS A 126 9.32 3.28 -6.99
C HIS A 126 10.48 2.43 -6.51
N GLY A 127 10.88 1.46 -7.32
CA GLY A 127 12.07 0.65 -7.10
C GLY A 127 12.21 -0.41 -8.19
N THR A 128 13.43 -0.91 -8.38
CA THR A 128 13.75 -1.88 -9.42
C THR A 128 14.37 -3.16 -8.89
N SER A 129 14.91 -3.13 -7.67
CA SER A 129 15.54 -4.28 -7.03
C SER A 129 15.60 -4.11 -5.51
N TRP A 130 15.89 -5.19 -4.80
CA TRP A 130 16.13 -5.16 -3.35
C TRP A 130 17.26 -4.21 -2.95
N GLU A 131 18.35 -4.19 -3.70
CA GLU A 131 19.49 -3.31 -3.47
C GLU A 131 19.11 -1.84 -3.61
N ASP A 132 18.20 -1.51 -4.54
CA ASP A 132 17.68 -0.15 -4.70
C ASP A 132 16.84 0.26 -3.48
N LEU A 133 15.99 -0.63 -2.97
CA LEU A 133 15.18 -0.37 -1.78
C LEU A 133 16.05 -0.12 -0.53
N GLU A 134 17.08 -0.93 -0.33
CA GLU A 134 17.99 -0.82 0.81
C GLU A 134 18.81 0.48 0.81
N ARG A 135 19.10 1.03 -0.36
CA ARG A 135 19.79 2.31 -0.51
C ARG A 135 18.92 3.52 -0.16
N ARG A 136 17.61 3.35 -0.10
CA ARG A 136 16.65 4.40 0.24
C ARG A 136 16.28 4.32 1.71
N PRO A 137 16.73 5.26 2.56
CA PRO A 137 16.49 5.19 4.00
C PRO A 137 15.01 5.04 4.35
N VAL A 138 14.15 5.78 3.65
CA VAL A 138 12.68 5.77 3.81
C VAL A 138 12.12 4.35 3.63
N LEU A 139 12.46 3.67 2.54
CA LEU A 139 11.93 2.35 2.23
C LEU A 139 12.55 1.28 3.12
N ARG A 140 13.85 1.38 3.40
CA ARG A 140 14.55 0.49 4.31
C ARG A 140 13.92 0.47 5.70
N GLN A 141 13.59 1.63 6.26
CA GLN A 141 12.91 1.72 7.56
C GLN A 141 11.60 0.95 7.58
N LEU A 142 10.77 1.05 6.54
CA LEU A 142 9.51 0.31 6.45
C LEU A 142 9.74 -1.20 6.40
N LEU A 143 10.72 -1.64 5.62
CA LEU A 143 11.07 -3.07 5.52
C LEU A 143 11.57 -3.62 6.86
N GLU A 144 12.42 -2.88 7.57
CA GLU A 144 12.93 -3.24 8.90
C GLU A 144 11.81 -3.34 9.96
N GLN A 145 10.70 -2.62 9.78
CA GLN A 145 9.52 -2.69 10.64
C GLN A 145 8.53 -3.80 10.25
N GLY A 146 8.89 -4.67 9.32
CA GLY A 146 8.12 -5.87 8.99
C GLY A 146 7.08 -5.68 7.88
N PHE A 147 7.19 -4.65 7.06
CA PHE A 147 6.36 -4.54 5.86
C PHE A 147 6.67 -5.69 4.89
N CYS A 148 5.63 -6.38 4.45
CA CYS A 148 5.74 -7.28 3.32
C CYS A 148 6.05 -6.48 2.05
N CYS A 149 6.86 -7.01 1.16
CA CYS A 149 7.20 -6.34 -0.09
C CYS A 149 6.84 -7.21 -1.28
N GLU A 150 6.11 -6.66 -2.22
CA GLU A 150 5.84 -7.25 -3.54
C GLU A 150 6.57 -6.44 -4.60
N LEU A 151 7.52 -7.08 -5.29
CA LEU A 151 8.22 -6.49 -6.43
C LEU A 151 7.41 -6.72 -7.70
N SER A 152 6.79 -5.67 -8.22
CA SER A 152 6.06 -5.68 -9.48
C SER A 152 7.01 -5.40 -10.65
N VAL A 153 7.77 -6.39 -11.08
CA VAL A 153 8.53 -6.32 -12.32
C VAL A 153 7.75 -7.09 -13.39
N PHE A 154 7.42 -6.45 -14.52
CA PHE A 154 6.57 -7.03 -15.56
C PHE A 154 7.06 -8.35 -16.15
N GLU A 155 8.32 -8.71 -15.97
CA GLU A 155 8.90 -9.93 -16.56
C GLU A 155 9.04 -11.11 -15.59
N LYS A 156 8.98 -10.89 -14.27
CA LYS A 156 8.98 -11.97 -13.25
C LYS A 156 8.16 -11.51 -12.06
N LYS A 157 7.00 -12.13 -11.85
CA LYS A 157 6.25 -11.99 -10.60
C LYS A 157 7.03 -12.68 -9.50
N GLU A 158 7.79 -11.92 -8.74
CA GLU A 158 8.31 -12.40 -7.47
C GLU A 158 7.17 -12.42 -6.45
N GLU A 159 7.15 -13.44 -5.61
CA GLU A 159 6.13 -13.55 -4.56
C GLU A 159 6.38 -12.51 -3.47
N ALA A 160 5.30 -12.04 -2.84
CA ALA A 160 5.41 -11.17 -1.68
C ALA A 160 6.14 -11.90 -0.56
N VAL A 161 7.22 -11.31 -0.10
CA VAL A 161 8.06 -11.86 0.97
C VAL A 161 8.29 -10.82 2.05
N SER A 162 8.47 -11.26 3.29
CA SER A 162 8.94 -10.37 4.33
C SER A 162 10.43 -10.05 4.12
N TYR A 163 10.87 -8.89 4.57
CA TYR A 163 12.27 -8.50 4.51
C TYR A 163 13.18 -9.51 5.24
N ALA A 164 12.73 -10.02 6.39
CA ALA A 164 13.46 -11.03 7.16
C ALA A 164 13.65 -12.33 6.37
N GLU A 165 12.64 -12.77 5.64
CA GLU A 165 12.71 -13.96 4.79
C GLU A 165 13.65 -13.73 3.60
N ALA A 166 13.56 -12.55 2.94
CA ALA A 166 14.43 -12.19 1.83
C ALA A 166 15.92 -12.17 2.20
N LYS A 167 16.25 -11.81 3.45
CA LYS A 167 17.62 -11.76 3.96
C LYS A 167 18.09 -13.07 4.58
N GLY A 168 17.26 -14.12 4.63
CA GLY A 168 17.63 -15.37 5.30
C GLY A 168 17.85 -15.21 6.79
N ILE A 169 17.32 -14.17 7.41
CA ILE A 169 17.35 -13.96 8.86
C ILE A 169 16.29 -14.90 9.45
N GLY A 170 16.74 -16.11 9.76
CA GLY A 170 15.88 -17.16 10.28
C GLY A 170 15.15 -16.75 11.55
N ARG A 171 13.96 -17.30 11.70
CA ARG A 171 13.26 -17.32 12.99
C ARG A 171 14.20 -18.02 14.00
N MET A 172 14.72 -17.29 14.97
CA MET A 172 15.17 -17.89 16.22
C MET A 172 13.97 -18.16 17.10
#